data_c59b88dac7fd2faa1eb4b7de3411de35
#
_entry.id   c59b88dac7fd2faa1eb4b7de3411de35
#
_cell.length_a   1.000
_cell.length_b   1.000
_cell.length_c   1.000
_cell.angle_alpha   90.00
_cell.angle_beta   90.00
_cell.angle_gamma   90.00
#
_symmetry.space_group_name_H-M   'P 1'
#
loop_
_entity.id
_entity.type
_entity.pdbx_description
1 polymer ?
#
loop_
_entity_poly.entity_id
_entity_poly.type
_entity_poly.pdbx_seq_one_letter_code
_entity_poly.pdbx_strand_id
1 'polypeptide(L)'
;LAIGGGSVIDTAKAIAHGLKYPQNDIWDIWTKKITLTNTTPMGSIVTLAAAGSETSDSAVLTNEQTGQKRGLSTPFNRPCFAIMNPQLTYSAPNYQKACGIADILMHTLERYFAKEQNNYLTDYIAEGLLKDVITQAPIMINEPTNYIAHSEIMYAGSLSHNDITGLGRTKDFSVHKFGHELSAKYNATHGASLTAIWSSWARYIYQKDVQRFCHLGKILFNIDTLNKTDETIALETIKYFEDFFTSLN
;
A
#
# COMPACT_ATOMS: atom_id res chain seq x y z
N LEU A 1 -16.21 -6.91 14.70
CA LEU A 1 -15.75 -7.61 13.51
C LEU A 1 -15.96 -6.73 12.28
N ALA A 2 -14.89 -6.47 11.54
CA ALA A 2 -14.92 -5.75 10.27
C ALA A 2 -15.04 -6.75 9.11
N ILE A 3 -15.99 -6.55 8.20
CA ILE A 3 -16.14 -7.37 6.98
C ILE A 3 -16.09 -6.41 5.80
N GLY A 4 -14.95 -6.36 5.07
CA GLY A 4 -14.76 -5.39 3.99
C GLY A 4 -13.31 -5.20 3.58
N GLY A 5 -13.07 -4.15 2.80
CA GLY A 5 -11.73 -3.66 2.47
C GLY A 5 -11.17 -2.69 3.52
N GLY A 6 -10.06 -2.03 3.17
CA GLY A 6 -9.32 -1.16 4.09
C GLY A 6 -10.17 -0.10 4.79
N SER A 7 -11.06 0.60 4.09
CA SER A 7 -11.90 1.65 4.68
C SER A 7 -12.82 1.12 5.79
N VAL A 8 -13.39 -0.09 5.61
CA VAL A 8 -14.25 -0.73 6.62
C VAL A 8 -13.41 -1.16 7.82
N ILE A 9 -12.23 -1.70 7.58
CA ILE A 9 -11.32 -2.13 8.65
C ILE A 9 -10.84 -0.91 9.45
N ASP A 10 -10.45 0.19 8.78
CA ASP A 10 -10.00 1.42 9.43
C ASP A 10 -11.13 2.08 10.25
N THR A 11 -12.37 2.06 9.73
CA THR A 11 -13.54 2.50 10.50
C THR A 11 -13.74 1.65 11.75
N ALA A 12 -13.59 0.34 11.64
CA ALA A 12 -13.72 -0.56 12.80
C ALA A 12 -12.62 -0.34 13.84
N LYS A 13 -11.37 -0.02 13.42
CA LYS A 13 -10.29 0.40 14.31
C LYS A 13 -10.68 1.68 15.07
N ALA A 14 -11.22 2.67 14.36
CA ALA A 14 -11.68 3.90 14.98
C ALA A 14 -12.81 3.66 16.02
N ILE A 15 -13.81 2.83 15.68
CA ILE A 15 -14.87 2.44 16.59
C ILE A 15 -14.28 1.72 17.82
N ALA A 16 -13.33 0.80 17.62
CA ALA A 16 -12.68 0.08 18.71
C ALA A 16 -11.96 1.02 19.69
N HIS A 17 -11.32 2.08 19.18
CA HIS A 17 -10.73 3.13 20.01
C HIS A 17 -11.81 3.94 20.73
N GLY A 18 -12.84 4.40 20.02
CA GLY A 18 -13.93 5.19 20.60
C GLY A 18 -14.67 4.48 21.73
N LEU A 19 -14.83 3.16 21.65
CA LEU A 19 -15.41 2.36 22.74
C LEU A 19 -14.58 2.39 24.02
N LYS A 20 -13.28 2.61 23.93
CA LYS A 20 -12.38 2.76 25.11
C LYS A 20 -12.28 4.21 25.59
N TYR A 21 -12.56 5.16 24.71
CA TYR A 21 -12.47 6.60 25.01
C TYR A 21 -13.83 7.29 24.74
N PRO A 22 -14.94 6.85 25.36
CA PRO A 22 -16.30 7.29 25.01
C PRO A 22 -16.59 8.77 25.33
N GLN A 23 -15.74 9.42 26.12
CA GLN A 23 -15.89 10.83 26.47
C GLN A 23 -15.08 11.76 25.56
N ASN A 24 -14.39 11.22 24.55
CA ASN A 24 -13.47 11.97 23.72
C ASN A 24 -13.93 11.95 22.25
N ASP A 25 -13.62 13.03 21.52
CA ASP A 25 -13.74 13.03 20.08
C ASP A 25 -12.68 12.08 19.48
N ILE A 26 -13.12 11.20 18.60
CA ILE A 26 -12.22 10.25 17.90
C ILE A 26 -11.13 11.00 17.11
N TRP A 27 -11.44 12.18 16.56
CA TRP A 27 -10.50 12.99 15.81
C TRP A 27 -9.34 13.50 16.66
N ASP A 28 -9.53 13.67 17.97
CA ASP A 28 -8.47 14.04 18.90
C ASP A 28 -7.40 12.93 19.05
N ILE A 29 -7.79 11.68 18.85
CA ILE A 29 -6.85 10.55 18.75
C ILE A 29 -6.03 10.67 17.45
N TRP A 30 -6.69 10.92 16.31
CA TRP A 30 -6.01 11.07 15.00
C TRP A 30 -5.13 12.32 14.91
N THR A 31 -5.47 13.36 15.64
CA THR A 31 -4.66 14.58 15.75
C THR A 31 -3.61 14.53 16.87
N LYS A 32 -3.48 13.36 17.55
CA LYS A 32 -2.50 13.11 18.62
C LYS A 32 -2.65 14.02 19.85
N LYS A 33 -3.83 14.59 20.07
CA LYS A 33 -4.17 15.28 21.31
C LYS A 33 -4.39 14.28 22.45
N ILE A 34 -4.83 13.06 22.09
CA ILE A 34 -5.02 11.94 23.02
C ILE A 34 -4.06 10.83 22.60
N THR A 35 -3.29 10.33 23.54
CA THR A 35 -2.44 9.15 23.35
C THR A 35 -3.21 7.88 23.74
N LEU A 36 -3.31 6.95 22.79
CA LEU A 36 -3.90 5.64 23.06
C LEU A 36 -2.99 4.82 23.98
N THR A 37 -3.58 4.22 25.01
CA THR A 37 -2.93 3.25 25.90
C THR A 37 -3.55 1.85 25.80
N ASN A 38 -4.77 1.76 25.25
CA ASN A 38 -5.46 0.49 24.98
C ASN A 38 -6.50 0.67 23.87
N THR A 39 -7.14 -0.44 23.46
CA THR A 39 -8.24 -0.46 22.50
C THR A 39 -9.17 -1.64 22.79
N THR A 40 -10.38 -1.61 22.23
CA THR A 40 -11.25 -2.79 22.21
C THR A 40 -10.72 -3.79 21.18
N PRO A 41 -10.59 -5.08 21.51
CA PRO A 41 -10.17 -6.10 20.55
C PRO A 41 -11.11 -6.15 19.34
N MET A 42 -10.54 -6.26 18.14
CA MET A 42 -11.29 -6.42 16.90
C MET A 42 -10.66 -7.46 15.98
N GLY A 43 -11.44 -8.02 15.08
CA GLY A 43 -10.98 -8.90 14.01
C GLY A 43 -11.51 -8.41 12.65
N SER A 44 -10.97 -8.95 11.58
CA SER A 44 -11.37 -8.60 10.22
C SER A 44 -11.61 -9.81 9.32
N ILE A 45 -12.50 -9.65 8.34
CA ILE A 45 -12.68 -10.54 7.18
C ILE A 45 -12.46 -9.68 5.94
N VAL A 46 -11.43 -10.02 5.17
CA VAL A 46 -10.98 -9.20 4.04
C VAL A 46 -11.80 -9.54 2.79
N THR A 47 -12.35 -8.51 2.12
CA THR A 47 -13.10 -8.68 0.87
C THR A 47 -12.49 -7.93 -0.32
N LEU A 48 -11.40 -7.21 -0.11
CA LEU A 48 -10.62 -6.53 -1.14
C LEU A 48 -9.15 -6.50 -0.73
N ALA A 49 -8.28 -7.05 -1.56
CA ALA A 49 -6.84 -6.96 -1.37
C ALA A 49 -6.34 -5.57 -1.79
N ALA A 50 -5.76 -4.82 -0.88
CA ALA A 50 -5.25 -3.47 -1.10
C ALA A 50 -4.29 -3.06 0.04
N ALA A 51 -4.72 -2.14 0.87
CA ALA A 51 -3.96 -1.44 1.91
C ALA A 51 -3.34 -2.32 3.02
N GLY A 52 -3.62 -3.62 3.09
CA GLY A 52 -3.09 -4.48 4.17
C GLY A 52 -3.56 -4.07 5.56
N SER A 53 -4.71 -3.39 5.68
CA SER A 53 -5.22 -2.86 6.95
C SER A 53 -5.49 -3.96 7.99
N GLU A 54 -5.75 -5.17 7.55
CA GLU A 54 -5.98 -6.36 8.39
C GLU A 54 -4.76 -6.80 9.21
N THR A 55 -3.56 -6.35 8.83
CA THR A 55 -2.31 -6.67 9.56
C THR A 55 -1.51 -5.44 9.95
N SER A 56 -1.87 -4.26 9.45
CA SER A 56 -1.09 -3.03 9.64
C SER A 56 -1.37 -2.35 10.98
N ASP A 57 -0.40 -1.59 11.45
CA ASP A 57 -0.52 -0.67 12.58
C ASP A 57 -1.13 0.68 12.18
N SER A 58 -1.55 0.84 10.93
CA SER A 58 -2.08 2.09 10.38
C SER A 58 -3.61 2.06 10.29
N ALA A 59 -4.23 3.23 10.43
CA ALA A 59 -5.62 3.49 10.10
C ALA A 59 -5.77 4.92 9.58
N VAL A 60 -6.58 5.11 8.53
CA VAL A 60 -6.78 6.41 7.90
C VAL A 60 -8.25 6.82 8.02
N LEU A 61 -8.50 8.03 8.54
CA LEU A 61 -9.83 8.62 8.60
C LEU A 61 -9.90 9.95 7.82
N THR A 62 -11.08 10.26 7.32
CA THR A 62 -11.41 11.57 6.77
C THR A 62 -12.35 12.29 7.73
N ASN A 63 -12.02 13.51 8.11
CA ASN A 63 -12.93 14.40 8.82
C ASN A 63 -13.70 15.22 7.78
N GLU A 64 -14.96 14.91 7.59
CA GLU A 64 -15.82 15.57 6.59
C GLU A 64 -16.05 17.06 6.89
N GLN A 65 -16.02 17.46 8.16
CA GLN A 65 -16.22 18.86 8.55
C GLN A 65 -15.06 19.74 8.15
N THR A 66 -13.83 19.21 8.22
CA THR A 66 -12.60 19.96 7.91
C THR A 66 -11.99 19.60 6.56
N GLY A 67 -12.48 18.57 5.89
CA GLY A 67 -11.93 18.03 4.64
C GLY A 67 -10.54 17.39 4.82
N GLN A 68 -10.09 17.15 6.05
CA GLN A 68 -8.77 16.58 6.31
C GLN A 68 -8.80 15.06 6.31
N LYS A 69 -7.85 14.44 5.61
CA LYS A 69 -7.59 13.00 5.64
C LYS A 69 -6.27 12.72 6.36
N ARG A 70 -6.31 11.94 7.45
CA ARG A 70 -5.14 11.69 8.30
C ARG A 70 -4.96 10.22 8.62
N GLY A 71 -3.71 9.76 8.62
CA GLY A 71 -3.30 8.46 9.12
C GLY A 71 -2.87 8.51 10.58
N LEU A 72 -3.18 7.44 11.31
CA LEU A 72 -2.70 7.17 12.66
C LEU A 72 -1.99 5.82 12.67
N SER A 73 -0.70 5.79 13.07
CA SER A 73 0.03 4.55 13.28
C SER A 73 0.22 4.29 14.78
N THR A 74 -0.25 3.14 15.22
CA THR A 74 -0.13 2.65 16.62
C THR A 74 -0.28 1.13 16.65
N PRO A 75 0.42 0.40 17.53
CA PRO A 75 0.23 -1.04 17.70
C PRO A 75 -1.23 -1.44 17.98
N PHE A 76 -2.02 -0.54 18.58
CA PHE A 76 -3.43 -0.75 18.89
C PHE A 76 -4.35 -0.82 17.65
N ASN A 77 -3.87 -0.42 16.48
CA ASN A 77 -4.59 -0.57 15.22
C ASN A 77 -4.57 -2.01 14.68
N ARG A 78 -3.66 -2.87 15.14
CA ARG A 78 -3.57 -4.23 14.59
C ARG A 78 -4.76 -5.08 15.05
N PRO A 79 -5.55 -5.66 14.10
CA PRO A 79 -6.58 -6.63 14.44
C PRO A 79 -5.99 -7.85 15.18
N CYS A 80 -6.78 -8.46 16.07
CA CYS A 80 -6.38 -9.67 16.78
C CYS A 80 -6.31 -10.89 15.85
N PHE A 81 -7.10 -10.89 14.78
CA PHE A 81 -7.07 -11.90 13.73
C PHE A 81 -7.61 -11.31 12.41
N ALA A 82 -7.22 -11.92 11.31
CA ALA A 82 -7.75 -11.65 9.98
C ALA A 82 -8.15 -12.96 9.30
N ILE A 83 -9.38 -13.00 8.75
CA ILE A 83 -9.83 -14.08 7.88
C ILE A 83 -9.62 -13.61 6.43
N MET A 84 -8.78 -14.32 5.71
CA MET A 84 -8.33 -13.99 4.38
C MET A 84 -8.71 -15.12 3.41
N ASN A 85 -9.96 -15.10 2.93
CA ASN A 85 -10.40 -16.06 1.90
C ASN A 85 -10.39 -15.35 0.53
N PRO A 86 -9.53 -15.77 -0.43
CA PRO A 86 -9.42 -15.18 -1.75
C PRO A 86 -10.74 -15.10 -2.51
N GLN A 87 -11.64 -16.07 -2.33
CA GLN A 87 -12.94 -16.10 -3.00
C GLN A 87 -13.83 -14.90 -2.65
N LEU A 88 -13.64 -14.29 -1.48
CA LEU A 88 -14.39 -13.08 -1.08
C LEU A 88 -14.01 -11.84 -1.89
N THR A 89 -12.92 -11.89 -2.64
CA THR A 89 -12.45 -10.79 -3.49
C THR A 89 -12.88 -10.93 -4.96
N TYR A 90 -13.49 -12.05 -5.35
CA TYR A 90 -13.84 -12.32 -6.76
C TYR A 90 -14.82 -11.30 -7.33
N SER A 91 -15.82 -10.89 -6.56
CA SER A 91 -16.86 -9.97 -6.98
C SER A 91 -16.44 -8.50 -6.98
N ALA A 92 -15.24 -8.18 -6.51
CA ALA A 92 -14.75 -6.80 -6.54
C ALA A 92 -14.59 -6.31 -7.99
N PRO A 93 -15.03 -5.09 -8.33
CA PRO A 93 -14.84 -4.52 -9.67
C PRO A 93 -13.36 -4.44 -10.05
N ASN A 94 -13.02 -4.66 -11.33
CA ASN A 94 -11.63 -4.64 -11.80
C ASN A 94 -10.92 -3.32 -11.46
N TYR A 95 -11.60 -2.19 -11.58
CA TYR A 95 -11.04 -0.89 -11.16
C TYR A 95 -10.61 -0.87 -9.68
N GLN A 96 -11.41 -1.46 -8.79
CA GLN A 96 -11.04 -1.53 -7.37
C GLN A 96 -9.89 -2.51 -7.14
N LYS A 97 -9.84 -3.63 -7.87
CA LYS A 97 -8.71 -4.56 -7.85
C LYS A 97 -7.42 -3.86 -8.32
N ALA A 98 -7.48 -3.14 -9.45
CA ALA A 98 -6.36 -2.37 -9.99
C ALA A 98 -5.86 -1.31 -8.99
N CYS A 99 -6.76 -0.56 -8.37
CA CYS A 99 -6.41 0.38 -7.30
C CYS A 99 -5.78 -0.32 -6.09
N GLY A 100 -6.27 -1.50 -5.71
CA GLY A 100 -5.69 -2.29 -4.62
C GLY A 100 -4.28 -2.77 -4.96
N ILE A 101 -4.06 -3.27 -6.16
CA ILE A 101 -2.74 -3.69 -6.67
C ILE A 101 -1.76 -2.51 -6.65
N ALA A 102 -2.19 -1.33 -7.12
CA ALA A 102 -1.39 -0.12 -7.09
C ALA A 102 -0.98 0.27 -5.66
N ASP A 103 -1.89 0.17 -4.70
CA ASP A 103 -1.65 0.47 -3.30
C ASP A 103 -0.61 -0.49 -2.68
N ILE A 104 -0.73 -1.80 -2.95
CA ILE A 104 0.25 -2.83 -2.53
C ILE A 104 1.65 -2.50 -3.05
N LEU A 105 1.76 -2.17 -4.33
CA LEU A 105 3.04 -1.79 -4.94
C LEU A 105 3.61 -0.51 -4.30
N MET A 106 2.77 0.52 -4.10
CA MET A 106 3.23 1.79 -3.51
C MET A 106 3.72 1.63 -2.08
N HIS A 107 3.03 0.86 -1.24
CA HIS A 107 3.52 0.55 0.11
C HIS A 107 4.92 -0.05 0.10
N THR A 108 5.18 -0.96 -0.83
CA THR A 108 6.48 -1.63 -0.95
C THR A 108 7.53 -0.71 -1.59
N LEU A 109 7.20 0.01 -2.68
CA LEU A 109 8.12 0.91 -3.37
C LEU A 109 8.59 2.07 -2.48
N GLU A 110 7.70 2.71 -1.71
CA GLU A 110 8.09 3.81 -0.82
C GLU A 110 8.97 3.33 0.35
N ARG A 111 8.85 2.05 0.75
CA ARG A 111 9.80 1.44 1.69
C ARG A 111 11.10 1.02 1.01
N TYR A 112 11.03 0.53 -0.22
CA TYR A 112 12.20 0.10 -0.99
C TYR A 112 13.13 1.28 -1.30
N PHE A 113 12.61 2.41 -1.74
CA PHE A 113 13.37 3.63 -2.05
C PHE A 113 13.69 4.49 -0.81
N ALA A 114 13.68 3.89 0.38
CA ALA A 114 14.14 4.55 1.59
C ALA A 114 15.65 4.87 1.53
N LYS A 115 16.07 5.83 2.37
CA LYS A 115 17.45 6.32 2.39
C LYS A 115 18.46 5.28 2.87
N GLU A 116 18.04 4.39 3.77
CA GLU A 116 18.90 3.37 4.37
C GLU A 116 19.17 2.26 3.37
N GLN A 117 20.46 1.87 3.28
CA GLN A 117 20.95 0.81 2.41
C GLN A 117 21.55 -0.33 3.24
N ASN A 118 22.01 -1.39 2.55
CA ASN A 118 22.62 -2.58 3.15
C ASN A 118 21.66 -3.47 3.99
N ASN A 119 20.35 -3.39 3.73
CA ASN A 119 19.36 -4.26 4.31
C ASN A 119 18.96 -5.33 3.28
N TYR A 120 19.91 -6.16 2.84
CA TYR A 120 19.75 -7.08 1.72
C TYR A 120 18.57 -8.03 1.86
N LEU A 121 18.34 -8.61 3.05
CA LEU A 121 17.19 -9.50 3.25
C LEU A 121 15.86 -8.75 3.08
N THR A 122 15.79 -7.53 3.60
CA THR A 122 14.60 -6.67 3.43
C THR A 122 14.38 -6.31 1.95
N ASP A 123 15.47 -6.08 1.20
CA ASP A 123 15.40 -5.85 -0.25
C ASP A 123 14.86 -7.09 -0.97
N TYR A 124 15.41 -8.27 -0.72
CA TYR A 124 14.95 -9.50 -1.35
C TYR A 124 13.47 -9.80 -1.07
N ILE A 125 12.99 -9.52 0.16
CA ILE A 125 11.57 -9.67 0.50
C ILE A 125 10.72 -8.69 -0.31
N ALA A 126 11.14 -7.42 -0.39
CA ALA A 126 10.42 -6.39 -1.14
C ALA A 126 10.42 -6.69 -2.66
N GLU A 127 11.56 -7.07 -3.22
CA GLU A 127 11.72 -7.42 -4.63
C GLU A 127 10.90 -8.65 -5.01
N GLY A 128 10.90 -9.68 -4.15
CA GLY A 128 10.07 -10.87 -4.32
C GLY A 128 8.59 -10.55 -4.33
N LEU A 129 8.13 -9.71 -3.38
CA LEU A 129 6.75 -9.26 -3.33
C LEU A 129 6.37 -8.44 -4.57
N LEU A 130 7.19 -7.46 -4.96
CA LEU A 130 6.93 -6.66 -6.17
C LEU A 130 6.85 -7.52 -7.42
N LYS A 131 7.77 -8.48 -7.57
CA LYS A 131 7.78 -9.39 -8.72
C LYS A 131 6.55 -10.26 -8.76
N ASP A 132 6.13 -10.80 -7.63
CA ASP A 132 4.92 -11.63 -7.55
C ASP A 132 3.69 -10.81 -7.91
N VAL A 133 3.51 -9.63 -7.32
CA VAL A 133 2.37 -8.74 -7.64
C VAL A 133 2.32 -8.38 -9.12
N ILE A 134 3.46 -8.03 -9.74
CA ILE A 134 3.53 -7.72 -11.17
C ILE A 134 3.14 -8.92 -12.03
N THR A 135 3.45 -10.13 -11.57
CA THR A 135 3.12 -11.38 -12.28
C THR A 135 1.66 -11.77 -12.12
N GLN A 136 1.14 -11.69 -10.89
CA GLN A 136 -0.20 -12.19 -10.56
C GLN A 136 -1.33 -11.19 -10.89
N ALA A 137 -1.03 -9.88 -10.88
CA ALA A 137 -2.04 -8.86 -11.09
C ALA A 137 -2.76 -8.97 -12.45
N PRO A 138 -2.08 -9.13 -13.60
CA PRO A 138 -2.75 -9.32 -14.88
C PRO A 138 -3.62 -10.59 -14.89
N ILE A 139 -3.18 -11.67 -14.22
CA ILE A 139 -3.95 -12.93 -14.12
C ILE A 139 -5.21 -12.68 -13.31
N MET A 140 -5.11 -12.02 -12.14
CA MET A 140 -6.24 -11.67 -11.28
C MET A 140 -7.30 -10.81 -12.00
N ILE A 141 -6.87 -9.87 -12.88
CA ILE A 141 -7.77 -9.01 -13.65
C ILE A 141 -8.46 -9.79 -14.77
N ASN A 142 -7.71 -10.61 -15.52
CA ASN A 142 -8.21 -11.31 -16.70
C ASN A 142 -8.95 -12.62 -16.37
N GLU A 143 -8.65 -13.22 -15.23
CA GLU A 143 -9.24 -14.46 -14.73
C GLU A 143 -9.92 -14.21 -13.36
N PRO A 144 -11.14 -13.66 -13.33
CA PRO A 144 -11.75 -13.11 -12.10
C PRO A 144 -11.96 -14.12 -10.96
N THR A 145 -11.83 -15.43 -11.22
CA THR A 145 -12.01 -16.52 -10.25
C THR A 145 -10.74 -17.35 -10.08
N ASN A 146 -9.59 -16.89 -10.58
CA ASN A 146 -8.32 -17.58 -10.39
C ASN A 146 -7.89 -17.50 -8.92
N TYR A 147 -8.06 -18.61 -8.20
CA TYR A 147 -7.81 -18.68 -6.76
C TYR A 147 -6.37 -18.33 -6.41
N ILE A 148 -5.40 -18.81 -7.19
CA ILE A 148 -3.97 -18.59 -6.91
C ILE A 148 -3.64 -17.11 -7.03
N ALA A 149 -4.00 -16.45 -8.15
CA ALA A 149 -3.72 -15.04 -8.33
C ALA A 149 -4.36 -14.17 -7.24
N HIS A 150 -5.62 -14.46 -6.87
CA HIS A 150 -6.29 -13.76 -5.78
C HIS A 150 -5.64 -14.02 -4.42
N SER A 151 -5.13 -15.24 -4.15
CA SER A 151 -4.49 -15.56 -2.88
C SER A 151 -3.13 -14.86 -2.74
N GLU A 152 -2.32 -14.86 -3.80
CA GLU A 152 -1.02 -14.20 -3.82
C GLU A 152 -1.17 -12.69 -3.64
N ILE A 153 -2.04 -12.04 -4.41
CA ILE A 153 -2.31 -10.60 -4.26
C ILE A 153 -2.85 -10.25 -2.87
N MET A 154 -3.74 -11.07 -2.31
CA MET A 154 -4.28 -10.85 -0.96
C MET A 154 -3.18 -10.96 0.10
N TYR A 155 -2.30 -11.95 0.00
CA TYR A 155 -1.20 -12.12 0.94
C TYR A 155 -0.14 -11.03 0.76
N ALA A 156 0.19 -10.68 -0.48
CA ALA A 156 1.08 -9.56 -0.79
C ALA A 156 0.55 -8.22 -0.19
N GLY A 157 -0.76 -8.00 -0.21
CA GLY A 157 -1.39 -6.84 0.43
C GLY A 157 -1.06 -6.75 1.91
N SER A 158 -1.22 -7.84 2.65
CA SER A 158 -0.87 -7.90 4.06
C SER A 158 0.62 -7.66 4.32
N LEU A 159 1.49 -8.31 3.54
CA LEU A 159 2.94 -8.20 3.70
C LEU A 159 3.46 -6.81 3.32
N SER A 160 2.86 -6.17 2.32
CA SER A 160 3.27 -4.84 1.86
C SER A 160 3.14 -3.77 2.94
N HIS A 161 2.24 -3.95 3.91
CA HIS A 161 1.95 -2.93 4.93
C HIS A 161 2.07 -3.38 6.39
N ASN A 162 2.54 -4.59 6.66
CA ASN A 162 2.83 -5.07 8.02
C ASN A 162 4.26 -4.75 8.52
N ASP A 163 5.00 -3.93 7.76
CA ASP A 163 6.38 -3.47 7.97
C ASP A 163 7.49 -4.40 7.49
N ILE A 164 7.22 -5.64 7.09
CA ILE A 164 8.28 -6.60 6.71
C ILE A 164 9.12 -6.11 5.53
N THR A 165 8.52 -5.38 4.57
CA THR A 165 9.21 -4.82 3.40
C THR A 165 10.03 -3.56 3.70
N GLY A 166 10.02 -3.09 4.96
CA GLY A 166 10.71 -1.87 5.39
C GLY A 166 11.45 -2.01 6.71
N LEU A 167 11.78 -3.23 7.13
CA LEU A 167 12.52 -3.46 8.38
C LEU A 167 13.89 -2.77 8.34
N GLY A 168 14.19 -2.01 9.40
CA GLY A 168 15.46 -1.28 9.51
C GLY A 168 15.54 -0.02 8.65
N ARG A 169 14.42 0.50 8.12
CA ARG A 169 14.37 1.67 7.26
C ARG A 169 13.45 2.75 7.79
N THR A 170 13.77 4.00 7.47
CA THR A 170 12.85 5.12 7.66
C THR A 170 11.71 5.06 6.63
N LYS A 171 10.55 5.55 7.04
CA LYS A 171 9.34 5.58 6.20
C LYS A 171 9.12 7.00 5.71
N ASP A 172 9.26 7.24 4.41
CA ASP A 172 8.94 8.56 3.84
C ASP A 172 7.45 8.71 3.56
N PHE A 173 6.86 7.82 2.77
CA PHE A 173 5.46 7.87 2.37
C PHE A 173 5.02 9.20 1.73
N SER A 174 5.90 9.84 0.95
CA SER A 174 5.59 11.09 0.25
C SER A 174 4.46 10.93 -0.74
N VAL A 175 4.47 9.84 -1.54
CA VAL A 175 3.42 9.55 -2.53
C VAL A 175 2.08 9.37 -1.83
N HIS A 176 2.05 8.61 -0.71
CA HIS A 176 0.83 8.44 0.08
C HIS A 176 0.31 9.75 0.67
N LYS A 177 1.18 10.61 1.19
CA LYS A 177 0.79 11.91 1.76
C LYS A 177 0.15 12.81 0.71
N PHE A 178 0.77 12.93 -0.47
CA PHE A 178 0.18 13.67 -1.59
C PHE A 178 -1.09 13.01 -2.11
N GLY A 179 -1.13 11.68 -2.16
CA GLY A 179 -2.31 10.91 -2.55
C GLY A 179 -3.50 11.15 -1.60
N HIS A 180 -3.26 11.29 -0.30
CA HIS A 180 -4.31 11.64 0.67
C HIS A 180 -4.93 13.01 0.37
N GLU A 181 -4.12 14.02 0.02
CA GLU A 181 -4.62 15.35 -0.36
C GLU A 181 -5.47 15.30 -1.64
N LEU A 182 -5.03 14.55 -2.66
CA LEU A 182 -5.82 14.35 -3.87
C LEU A 182 -7.13 13.61 -3.57
N SER A 183 -7.08 12.55 -2.77
CA SER A 183 -8.27 11.81 -2.37
C SER A 183 -9.24 12.67 -1.57
N ALA A 184 -8.75 13.49 -0.65
CA ALA A 184 -9.58 14.38 0.16
C ALA A 184 -10.27 15.46 -0.70
N LYS A 185 -9.52 16.06 -1.64
CA LYS A 185 -10.02 17.18 -2.46
C LYS A 185 -10.95 16.74 -3.60
N TYR A 186 -10.65 15.61 -4.24
CA TYR A 186 -11.31 15.20 -5.48
C TYR A 186 -12.11 13.90 -5.34
N ASN A 187 -12.21 13.35 -4.13
CA ASN A 187 -12.82 12.04 -3.87
C ASN A 187 -12.24 10.92 -4.76
N ALA A 188 -10.95 11.03 -5.09
CA ALA A 188 -10.27 10.05 -5.92
C ALA A 188 -10.03 8.76 -5.13
N THR A 189 -10.20 7.61 -5.80
CA THR A 189 -9.84 6.30 -5.21
C THR A 189 -8.37 6.29 -4.81
N HIS A 190 -8.05 5.72 -3.63
CA HIS A 190 -6.72 5.83 -3.05
C HIS A 190 -5.61 5.35 -4.00
N GLY A 191 -5.69 4.11 -4.52
CA GLY A 191 -4.68 3.60 -5.44
C GLY A 191 -4.50 4.45 -6.71
N ALA A 192 -5.59 4.99 -7.27
CA ALA A 192 -5.53 5.89 -8.42
C ALA A 192 -4.83 7.21 -8.08
N SER A 193 -5.04 7.77 -6.88
CA SER A 193 -4.34 8.97 -6.43
C SER A 193 -2.83 8.74 -6.27
N LEU A 194 -2.44 7.53 -5.87
CA LEU A 194 -1.03 7.16 -5.75
C LEU A 194 -0.34 7.05 -7.12
N THR A 195 -0.95 6.35 -8.07
CA THR A 195 -0.39 6.19 -9.43
C THR A 195 -0.28 7.53 -10.17
N ALA A 196 -1.21 8.45 -9.95
CA ALA A 196 -1.17 9.80 -10.52
C ALA A 196 0.07 10.62 -10.07
N ILE A 197 0.61 10.34 -8.89
CA ILE A 197 1.74 11.08 -8.32
C ILE A 197 3.06 10.34 -8.54
N TRP A 198 3.04 9.01 -8.50
CA TRP A 198 4.25 8.18 -8.41
C TRP A 198 5.26 8.47 -9.50
N SER A 199 4.83 8.61 -10.75
CA SER A 199 5.73 8.88 -11.88
C SER A 199 6.53 10.16 -11.70
N SER A 200 5.85 11.23 -11.29
CA SER A 200 6.50 12.53 -11.04
C SER A 200 7.46 12.45 -9.86
N TRP A 201 7.04 11.77 -8.79
CA TRP A 201 7.88 11.54 -7.62
C TRP A 201 9.11 10.70 -7.99
N ALA A 202 8.94 9.58 -8.69
CA ALA A 202 10.03 8.72 -9.10
C ALA A 202 11.05 9.45 -9.98
N ARG A 203 10.58 10.27 -10.95
CA ARG A 203 11.46 11.13 -11.78
C ARG A 203 12.16 12.23 -11.00
N TYR A 204 11.61 12.66 -9.88
CA TYR A 204 12.25 13.63 -9.00
C TYR A 204 13.36 12.98 -8.14
N ILE A 205 13.14 11.73 -7.69
CA ILE A 205 14.06 11.11 -6.74
C ILE A 205 15.12 10.21 -7.39
N TYR A 206 14.92 9.69 -8.62
CA TYR A 206 15.80 8.67 -9.20
C TYR A 206 17.26 9.10 -9.25
N GLN A 207 17.53 10.38 -9.47
CA GLN A 207 18.91 10.93 -9.52
C GLN A 207 19.65 10.81 -8.19
N LYS A 208 18.93 10.65 -7.08
CA LYS A 208 19.55 10.49 -5.76
C LYS A 208 20.08 9.08 -5.53
N ASP A 209 19.53 8.09 -6.24
CA ASP A 209 19.97 6.69 -6.16
C ASP A 209 19.64 5.96 -7.48
N VAL A 210 20.34 6.34 -8.54
CA VAL A 210 20.18 5.78 -9.89
C VAL A 210 20.37 4.27 -9.88
N GLN A 211 21.35 3.78 -9.12
CA GLN A 211 21.71 2.35 -9.06
C GLN A 211 20.55 1.50 -8.51
N ARG A 212 19.80 2.03 -7.56
CA ARG A 212 18.67 1.32 -6.99
C ARG A 212 17.50 1.17 -7.98
N PHE A 213 17.25 2.17 -8.81
CA PHE A 213 16.30 2.07 -9.92
C PHE A 213 16.79 1.09 -10.99
N CYS A 214 18.07 1.12 -11.36
CA CYS A 214 18.66 0.17 -12.30
C CYS A 214 18.55 -1.27 -11.81
N HIS A 215 18.87 -1.52 -10.54
CA HIS A 215 18.78 -2.83 -9.92
C HIS A 215 17.34 -3.37 -9.96
N LEU A 216 16.38 -2.55 -9.54
CA LEU A 216 14.97 -2.92 -9.55
C LEU A 216 14.44 -3.23 -10.96
N GLY A 217 14.83 -2.43 -11.96
CA GLY A 217 14.47 -2.66 -13.36
C GLY A 217 15.00 -3.98 -13.91
N LYS A 218 16.24 -4.34 -13.56
CA LYS A 218 16.84 -5.62 -13.95
C LYS A 218 16.07 -6.80 -13.36
N ILE A 219 15.73 -6.73 -12.07
CA ILE A 219 15.09 -7.84 -11.34
C ILE A 219 13.62 -8.01 -11.75
N LEU A 220 12.87 -6.91 -11.83
CA LEU A 220 11.44 -6.99 -12.07
C LEU A 220 11.07 -7.14 -13.54
N PHE A 221 11.74 -6.39 -14.41
CA PHE A 221 11.37 -6.26 -15.83
C PHE A 221 12.40 -6.85 -16.79
N ASN A 222 13.49 -7.44 -16.28
CA ASN A 222 14.59 -7.99 -17.10
C ASN A 222 15.13 -6.96 -18.11
N ILE A 223 15.23 -5.68 -17.71
CA ILE A 223 15.71 -4.63 -18.59
C ILE A 223 17.13 -4.97 -19.06
N ASP A 224 17.32 -5.01 -20.40
CA ASP A 224 18.65 -5.17 -20.97
C ASP A 224 19.48 -3.93 -20.67
N THR A 225 20.68 -4.15 -20.15
CA THR A 225 21.62 -3.11 -19.74
C THR A 225 22.74 -2.88 -20.74
N LEU A 226 22.80 -3.70 -21.81
CA LEU A 226 23.86 -3.61 -22.80
C LEU A 226 23.75 -2.29 -23.56
N ASN A 227 24.86 -1.56 -23.64
CA ASN A 227 24.96 -0.26 -24.33
C ASN A 227 24.01 0.84 -23.82
N LYS A 228 23.53 0.74 -22.56
CA LYS A 228 22.71 1.77 -21.92
C LYS A 228 23.43 2.40 -20.74
N THR A 229 23.18 3.69 -20.53
CA THR A 229 23.63 4.37 -19.31
C THR A 229 22.71 3.99 -18.14
N ASP A 230 23.21 4.09 -16.91
CA ASP A 230 22.42 3.84 -15.71
C ASP A 230 21.18 4.77 -15.66
N GLU A 231 21.33 6.01 -16.09
CA GLU A 231 20.19 6.94 -16.18
C GLU A 231 19.12 6.44 -17.12
N THR A 232 19.50 5.92 -18.30
CA THR A 232 18.55 5.34 -19.26
C THR A 232 17.81 4.16 -18.64
N ILE A 233 18.53 3.25 -17.96
CA ILE A 233 17.93 2.08 -17.31
C ILE A 233 16.97 2.50 -16.18
N ALA A 234 17.35 3.49 -15.38
CA ALA A 234 16.48 4.00 -14.31
C ALA A 234 15.19 4.63 -14.87
N LEU A 235 15.27 5.41 -15.94
CA LEU A 235 14.10 6.00 -16.60
C LEU A 235 13.22 4.95 -17.28
N GLU A 236 13.82 3.92 -17.89
CA GLU A 236 13.08 2.76 -18.39
C GLU A 236 12.35 2.03 -17.26
N THR A 237 12.98 1.85 -16.12
CA THR A 237 12.34 1.23 -14.95
C THR A 237 11.09 1.99 -14.54
N ILE A 238 11.17 3.31 -14.48
CA ILE A 238 10.00 4.17 -14.18
C ILE A 238 8.92 3.97 -15.24
N LYS A 239 9.30 3.97 -16.54
CA LYS A 239 8.38 3.78 -17.65
C LYS A 239 7.66 2.42 -17.59
N TYR A 240 8.37 1.35 -17.25
CA TYR A 240 7.74 0.02 -17.07
C TYR A 240 6.67 0.01 -15.99
N PHE A 241 6.87 0.70 -14.88
CA PHE A 241 5.83 0.84 -13.85
C PHE A 241 4.64 1.67 -14.37
N GLU A 242 4.87 2.76 -15.09
CA GLU A 242 3.81 3.57 -15.72
C GLU A 242 2.96 2.71 -16.66
N ASP A 243 3.62 1.92 -17.52
CA ASP A 243 2.95 1.03 -18.48
C ASP A 243 2.18 -0.07 -17.74
N PHE A 244 2.77 -0.63 -16.69
CA PHE A 244 2.10 -1.62 -15.84
C PHE A 244 0.83 -1.05 -15.22
N PHE A 245 0.87 0.10 -14.57
CA PHE A 245 -0.33 0.73 -13.99
C PHE A 245 -1.40 1.02 -15.04
N THR A 246 -0.99 1.44 -16.22
CA THR A 246 -1.92 1.68 -17.34
C THR A 246 -2.56 0.39 -17.84
N SER A 247 -1.84 -0.72 -17.82
CA SER A 247 -2.33 -2.03 -18.31
C SER A 247 -3.37 -2.68 -17.41
N LEU A 248 -3.52 -2.22 -16.17
CA LEU A 248 -4.49 -2.76 -15.21
C LEU A 248 -5.90 -2.14 -15.36
N ASN A 249 -6.07 -1.12 -16.23
CA ASN A 249 -7.35 -0.42 -16.46
C ASN A 249 -8.13 -1.03 -17.63
#